data_0aca330b82c7d30e50f695a89c483d7b
#
_entry.id   0aca330b82c7d30e50f695a89c483d7b
#
_cell.length_a   1.000
_cell.length_b   1.000
_cell.length_c   1.000
_cell.angle_alpha   90.00
_cell.angle_beta   90.00
_cell.angle_gamma   90.00
#
_symmetry.space_group_name_H-M   'P 1'
#
loop_
_entity.id
_entity.type
_entity.pdbx_description
1 polymer ?
#
loop_
_entity_poly.entity_id
_entity_poly.type
_entity_poly.pdbx_seq_one_letter_code
_entity_poly.pdbx_strand_id
1 'polypeptide(L)'
;GRVIARPFTGTPQSGFSRTEHRRDFAMSPPKLVLSEWVQSAGHPVIALGKIGDIFSMCGIDKLHKGNDRKLMGDLLSQTQNAPDGAFVFANFVEFDSHYGHRRDIVGYARALEWFDAALLPVLAALRPDDLMILTADHGNDPSWHGTDHTRERVPVLCAGKPMGHIGHIGFADVARIIANHLGVPVPRQEPSANGY
;
A
#
# COMPACT_ATOMS: atom_id res chain seq x y z
N GLY A 1 0.69 -6.63 15.16
CA GLY A 1 1.12 -8.00 14.92
C GLY A 1 0.15 -8.80 14.05
N ARG A 2 0.68 -9.76 13.34
CA ARG A 2 -0.10 -10.66 12.49
C ARG A 2 0.38 -12.09 12.68
N VAL A 3 -0.55 -13.04 12.84
CA VAL A 3 -0.28 -14.47 12.84
C VAL A 3 -0.84 -15.08 11.57
N ILE A 4 -0.04 -15.88 10.88
CA ILE A 4 -0.43 -16.53 9.62
C ILE A 4 -0.47 -18.03 9.85
N ALA A 5 -1.65 -18.63 9.73
CA ALA A 5 -1.81 -20.07 9.65
C ALA A 5 -1.68 -20.52 8.19
N ARG A 6 -0.74 -21.43 7.94
CA ARG A 6 -0.50 -22.03 6.60
C ARG A 6 -0.63 -23.54 6.69
N PRO A 7 -1.85 -24.11 6.71
CA PRO A 7 -2.05 -25.54 6.76
C PRO A 7 -1.38 -26.24 5.58
N PHE A 8 -0.85 -27.41 5.84
CA PHE A 8 -0.22 -28.26 4.83
C PHE A 8 -0.65 -29.71 5.00
N THR A 9 -0.51 -30.49 3.96
CA THR A 9 -0.74 -31.93 3.91
C THR A 9 0.54 -32.63 3.49
N GLY A 10 0.65 -33.92 3.79
CA GLY A 10 1.77 -34.76 3.41
C GLY A 10 2.48 -35.40 4.59
N THR A 11 3.52 -36.17 4.28
CA THR A 11 4.37 -36.87 5.23
C THR A 11 5.85 -36.64 4.88
N PRO A 12 6.81 -36.95 5.77
CA PRO A 12 8.22 -36.91 5.43
C PRO A 12 8.59 -37.72 4.20
N GLN A 13 7.85 -38.80 3.91
CA GLN A 13 8.09 -39.67 2.77
C GLN A 13 7.49 -39.13 1.48
N SER A 14 6.31 -38.52 1.53
CA SER A 14 5.60 -37.96 0.35
C SER A 14 5.94 -36.50 0.07
N GLY A 15 6.69 -35.83 0.96
CA GLY A 15 6.84 -34.40 0.95
C GLY A 15 5.61 -33.67 1.51
N PHE A 16 5.72 -32.35 1.65
CA PHE A 16 4.65 -31.50 2.18
C PHE A 16 4.15 -30.51 1.12
N SER A 17 2.83 -30.39 0.99
CA SER A 17 2.17 -29.43 0.11
C SER A 17 1.31 -28.47 0.90
N ARG A 18 1.39 -27.17 0.62
CA ARG A 18 0.53 -26.16 1.24
C ARG A 18 -0.89 -26.29 0.71
N THR A 19 -1.86 -26.17 1.62
CA THR A 19 -3.28 -26.12 1.25
C THR A 19 -3.73 -24.69 0.94
N GLU A 20 -4.91 -24.54 0.35
CA GLU A 20 -5.54 -23.24 0.10
C GLU A 20 -6.13 -22.58 1.38
N HIS A 21 -6.13 -23.30 2.50
CA HIS A 21 -6.75 -22.87 3.76
C HIS A 21 -5.87 -21.90 4.56
N ARG A 22 -5.11 -21.03 3.88
CA ARG A 22 -4.37 -19.96 4.56
C ARG A 22 -5.34 -19.05 5.30
N ARG A 23 -5.01 -18.74 6.56
CA ARG A 23 -5.71 -17.72 7.36
C ARG A 23 -4.72 -16.72 7.93
N ASP A 24 -5.02 -15.47 7.76
CA ASP A 24 -4.29 -14.36 8.35
C ASP A 24 -5.12 -13.79 9.50
N PHE A 25 -4.52 -13.78 10.70
CA PHE A 25 -5.09 -13.18 11.90
C PHE A 25 -4.30 -11.90 12.18
N ALA A 26 -4.80 -10.78 11.68
CA ALA A 26 -4.22 -9.48 11.94
C ALA A 26 -4.84 -8.87 13.20
N MET A 27 -4.01 -8.21 14.01
CA MET A 27 -4.51 -7.35 15.08
C MET A 27 -4.90 -6.01 14.48
N SER A 28 -6.00 -5.45 14.94
CA SER A 28 -6.35 -4.07 14.62
C SER A 28 -5.23 -3.12 15.08
N PRO A 29 -4.98 -2.02 14.36
CA PRO A 29 -4.03 -1.02 14.77
C PRO A 29 -4.33 -0.53 16.20
N PRO A 30 -3.30 -0.35 17.06
CA PRO A 30 -3.52 0.07 18.45
C PRO A 30 -3.93 1.54 18.59
N LYS A 31 -3.80 2.33 17.53
CA LYS A 31 -4.21 3.72 17.42
C LYS A 31 -4.92 3.93 16.10
N LEU A 32 -5.76 4.97 16.02
CA LEU A 32 -6.42 5.35 14.79
C LEU A 32 -5.42 5.59 13.66
N VAL A 33 -5.67 5.00 12.51
CA VAL A 33 -4.86 5.13 11.30
C VAL A 33 -5.51 6.08 10.30
N LEU A 34 -4.77 6.47 9.27
CA LEU A 34 -5.23 7.43 8.27
C LEU A 34 -6.60 7.09 7.68
N SER A 35 -6.85 5.83 7.35
CA SER A 35 -8.13 5.37 6.80
C SER A 35 -9.30 5.69 7.74
N GLU A 36 -9.10 5.52 9.05
CA GLU A 36 -10.14 5.84 10.05
C GLU A 36 -10.32 7.35 10.21
N TRP A 37 -9.25 8.17 10.11
CA TRP A 37 -9.38 9.63 10.13
C TRP A 37 -10.22 10.11 8.96
N VAL A 38 -9.91 9.62 7.76
CA VAL A 38 -10.59 9.97 6.52
C VAL A 38 -12.05 9.54 6.55
N GLN A 39 -12.32 8.28 6.94
CA GLN A 39 -13.68 7.75 7.05
C GLN A 39 -14.50 8.51 8.11
N SER A 40 -13.90 8.81 9.27
CA SER A 40 -14.58 9.56 10.34
C SER A 40 -14.89 11.00 9.95
N ALA A 41 -14.17 11.57 8.99
CA ALA A 41 -14.46 12.87 8.40
C ALA A 41 -15.55 12.82 7.31
N GLY A 42 -16.10 11.64 7.02
CA GLY A 42 -17.17 11.44 6.05
C GLY A 42 -16.68 11.21 4.61
N HIS A 43 -15.39 10.96 4.41
CA HIS A 43 -14.81 10.69 3.11
C HIS A 43 -14.77 9.18 2.83
N PRO A 44 -15.13 8.73 1.62
CA PRO A 44 -15.03 7.31 1.25
C PRO A 44 -13.58 6.83 1.23
N VAL A 45 -13.34 5.62 1.75
CA VAL A 45 -12.03 4.96 1.74
C VAL A 45 -12.10 3.67 0.94
N ILE A 46 -11.34 3.60 -0.15
CA ILE A 46 -11.31 2.50 -1.08
C ILE A 46 -9.91 1.88 -1.08
N ALA A 47 -9.82 0.64 -0.65
CA ALA A 47 -8.56 -0.11 -0.58
C ALA A 47 -8.40 -1.03 -1.78
N LEU A 48 -7.19 -1.06 -2.35
CA LEU A 48 -6.81 -1.96 -3.42
C LEU A 48 -5.64 -2.86 -2.96
N GLY A 49 -5.74 -4.15 -3.18
CA GLY A 49 -4.71 -5.11 -2.82
C GLY A 49 -4.77 -5.55 -1.36
N LYS A 50 -3.64 -5.53 -0.66
CA LYS A 50 -3.51 -6.04 0.72
C LYS A 50 -3.84 -5.00 1.81
N ILE A 51 -4.20 -3.79 1.46
CA ILE A 51 -4.46 -2.71 2.43
C ILE A 51 -5.50 -3.14 3.47
N GLY A 52 -6.60 -3.76 3.03
CA GLY A 52 -7.62 -4.26 3.96
C GLY A 52 -7.09 -5.30 4.95
N ASP A 53 -6.23 -6.20 4.48
CA ASP A 53 -5.63 -7.23 5.32
C ASP A 53 -4.57 -6.65 6.29
N ILE A 54 -3.82 -5.62 5.86
CA ILE A 54 -2.80 -4.94 6.67
C ILE A 54 -3.44 -4.17 7.83
N PHE A 55 -4.53 -3.45 7.56
CA PHE A 55 -5.21 -2.60 8.53
C PHE A 55 -6.43 -3.25 9.16
N SER A 56 -6.64 -4.58 8.99
CA SER A 56 -7.80 -5.32 9.55
C SER A 56 -9.13 -4.67 9.21
N MET A 57 -9.26 -4.12 8.00
CA MET A 57 -10.42 -3.37 7.50
C MET A 57 -10.76 -2.09 8.29
N CYS A 58 -9.89 -1.62 9.20
CA CYS A 58 -10.15 -0.41 9.97
C CYS A 58 -10.23 0.83 9.05
N GLY A 59 -11.37 1.50 9.08
CA GLY A 59 -11.63 2.70 8.28
C GLY A 59 -11.70 2.46 6.77
N ILE A 60 -12.07 1.26 6.29
CA ILE A 60 -12.13 0.90 4.87
C ILE A 60 -13.56 0.56 4.48
N ASP A 61 -14.12 1.28 3.50
CA ASP A 61 -15.49 1.09 3.01
C ASP A 61 -15.59 0.06 1.90
N LYS A 62 -14.59 0.03 1.01
CA LYS A 62 -14.53 -0.92 -0.11
C LYS A 62 -13.14 -1.52 -0.25
N LEU A 63 -13.09 -2.80 -0.61
CA LEU A 63 -11.84 -3.52 -0.86
C LEU A 63 -11.89 -4.25 -2.19
N HIS A 64 -10.90 -3.99 -3.04
CA HIS A 64 -10.66 -4.72 -4.28
C HIS A 64 -9.42 -5.59 -4.13
N LYS A 65 -9.53 -6.88 -4.45
CA LYS A 65 -8.40 -7.84 -4.41
C LYS A 65 -8.06 -8.34 -5.81
N GLY A 66 -6.80 -8.65 -6.01
CA GLY A 66 -6.30 -9.19 -7.27
C GLY A 66 -4.78 -9.17 -7.34
N ASN A 67 -4.26 -9.58 -8.48
CA ASN A 67 -2.86 -9.36 -8.85
C ASN A 67 -2.63 -7.90 -9.27
N ASP A 68 -1.37 -7.49 -9.39
CA ASP A 68 -1.02 -6.08 -9.67
C ASP A 68 -1.63 -5.57 -10.98
N ARG A 69 -1.77 -6.42 -12.02
CA ARG A 69 -2.41 -6.03 -13.28
C ARG A 69 -3.90 -5.70 -13.12
N LYS A 70 -4.63 -6.54 -12.37
CA LYS A 70 -6.03 -6.27 -12.04
C LYS A 70 -6.16 -5.01 -11.20
N LEU A 71 -5.32 -4.86 -10.18
CA LEU A 71 -5.34 -3.70 -9.29
C LEU A 71 -5.03 -2.39 -10.01
N MET A 72 -4.20 -2.40 -11.04
CA MET A 72 -3.96 -1.23 -11.88
C MET A 72 -5.23 -0.83 -12.68
N GLY A 73 -5.97 -1.82 -13.19
CA GLY A 73 -7.28 -1.56 -13.82
C GLY A 73 -8.31 -1.02 -12.83
N ASP A 74 -8.34 -1.58 -11.61
CA ASP A 74 -9.20 -1.09 -10.52
C ASP A 74 -8.80 0.35 -10.12
N LEU A 75 -7.49 0.66 -10.04
CA LEU A 75 -6.99 2.00 -9.75
C LEU A 75 -7.45 3.00 -10.81
N LEU A 76 -7.29 2.69 -12.09
CA LEU A 76 -7.79 3.53 -13.17
C LEU A 76 -9.29 3.77 -13.05
N SER A 77 -10.07 2.72 -12.80
CA SER A 77 -11.51 2.82 -12.62
C SER A 77 -11.87 3.72 -11.43
N GLN A 78 -11.17 3.60 -10.30
CA GLN A 78 -11.41 4.46 -9.14
C GLN A 78 -11.00 5.91 -9.42
N THR A 79 -9.86 6.16 -10.09
CA THR A 79 -9.46 7.52 -10.48
C THR A 79 -10.51 8.21 -11.34
N GLN A 80 -11.19 7.46 -12.21
CA GLN A 80 -12.23 8.00 -13.08
C GLN A 80 -13.58 8.20 -12.40
N ASN A 81 -13.94 7.33 -11.44
CA ASN A 81 -15.32 7.19 -10.96
C ASN A 81 -15.49 7.42 -9.46
N ALA A 82 -14.42 7.48 -8.65
CA ALA A 82 -14.55 7.72 -7.23
C ALA A 82 -15.14 9.12 -6.97
N PRO A 83 -16.00 9.27 -5.95
CA PRO A 83 -16.54 10.57 -5.58
C PRO A 83 -15.46 11.53 -5.10
N ASP A 84 -15.74 12.82 -5.16
CA ASP A 84 -14.82 13.84 -4.65
C ASP A 84 -14.52 13.62 -3.16
N GLY A 85 -13.25 13.82 -2.80
CA GLY A 85 -12.75 13.59 -1.45
C GLY A 85 -12.51 12.12 -1.11
N ALA A 86 -12.70 11.17 -2.04
CA ALA A 86 -12.38 9.77 -1.78
C ALA A 86 -10.88 9.55 -1.59
N PHE A 87 -10.51 8.71 -0.64
CA PHE A 87 -9.16 8.21 -0.44
C PHE A 87 -9.03 6.80 -1.06
N VAL A 88 -8.28 6.70 -2.14
CA VAL A 88 -7.95 5.42 -2.78
C VAL A 88 -6.56 5.00 -2.36
N PHE A 89 -6.45 3.88 -1.64
CA PHE A 89 -5.18 3.37 -1.13
C PHE A 89 -4.84 2.04 -1.78
N ALA A 90 -3.84 2.03 -2.64
CA ALA A 90 -3.41 0.85 -3.40
C ALA A 90 -2.08 0.28 -2.90
N ASN A 91 -1.96 -1.05 -2.88
CA ASN A 91 -0.73 -1.77 -2.59
C ASN A 91 -0.43 -2.77 -3.71
N PHE A 92 0.62 -2.50 -4.47
CA PHE A 92 1.15 -3.35 -5.54
C PHE A 92 2.26 -4.21 -4.97
N VAL A 93 1.95 -5.44 -4.62
CA VAL A 93 2.81 -6.29 -3.78
C VAL A 93 3.75 -7.19 -4.56
N GLU A 94 3.59 -7.30 -5.88
CA GLU A 94 4.38 -8.25 -6.69
C GLU A 94 5.85 -7.84 -6.79
N PHE A 95 6.16 -6.54 -6.73
CA PHE A 95 7.53 -6.03 -6.62
C PHE A 95 8.30 -6.71 -5.50
N ASP A 96 7.69 -6.78 -4.33
CA ASP A 96 8.26 -7.42 -3.15
C ASP A 96 8.21 -8.95 -3.25
N SER A 97 7.01 -9.50 -3.43
CA SER A 97 6.77 -10.95 -3.25
C SER A 97 7.23 -11.81 -4.42
N HIS A 98 7.17 -11.30 -5.65
CA HIS A 98 7.54 -12.06 -6.85
C HIS A 98 8.99 -11.82 -7.27
N TYR A 99 9.53 -10.62 -7.03
CA TYR A 99 10.84 -10.24 -7.56
C TYR A 99 11.84 -9.90 -6.45
N GLY A 100 11.49 -9.02 -5.51
CA GLY A 100 12.38 -8.57 -4.45
C GLY A 100 12.90 -9.71 -3.59
N HIS A 101 12.02 -10.44 -2.92
CA HIS A 101 12.39 -11.60 -2.09
C HIS A 101 13.03 -12.75 -2.86
N ARG A 102 12.77 -12.85 -4.17
CA ARG A 102 13.33 -13.89 -5.03
C ARG A 102 14.65 -13.49 -5.69
N ARG A 103 15.09 -12.25 -5.46
CA ARG A 103 16.31 -11.69 -6.07
C ARG A 103 16.30 -11.79 -7.60
N ASP A 104 15.11 -11.64 -8.19
CA ASP A 104 14.91 -11.59 -9.63
C ASP A 104 15.05 -10.15 -10.14
N ILE A 105 16.30 -9.74 -10.38
CA ILE A 105 16.65 -8.40 -10.85
C ILE A 105 15.95 -8.07 -12.17
N VAL A 106 15.96 -9.02 -13.10
CA VAL A 106 15.38 -8.82 -14.44
C VAL A 106 13.86 -8.72 -14.37
N GLY A 107 13.23 -9.59 -13.57
CA GLY A 107 11.78 -9.53 -13.33
C GLY A 107 11.37 -8.24 -12.64
N TYR A 108 12.16 -7.77 -11.67
CA TYR A 108 11.90 -6.49 -10.98
C TYR A 108 11.97 -5.30 -11.96
N ALA A 109 13.00 -5.24 -12.80
CA ALA A 109 13.14 -4.20 -13.81
C ALA A 109 11.96 -4.18 -14.79
N ARG A 110 11.57 -5.36 -15.31
CA ARG A 110 10.40 -5.51 -16.20
C ARG A 110 9.09 -5.12 -15.52
N ALA A 111 8.95 -5.40 -14.22
CA ALA A 111 7.78 -4.98 -13.46
C ALA A 111 7.72 -3.46 -13.32
N LEU A 112 8.86 -2.77 -13.13
CA LEU A 112 8.93 -1.30 -13.11
C LEU A 112 8.56 -0.71 -14.47
N GLU A 113 9.10 -1.24 -15.57
CA GLU A 113 8.77 -0.79 -16.93
C GLU A 113 7.28 -0.97 -17.24
N TRP A 114 6.72 -2.12 -16.85
CA TRP A 114 5.29 -2.37 -16.98
C TRP A 114 4.46 -1.39 -16.14
N PHE A 115 4.84 -1.16 -14.88
CA PHE A 115 4.12 -0.27 -13.97
C PHE A 115 4.13 1.17 -14.49
N ASP A 116 5.28 1.66 -14.95
CA ASP A 116 5.44 3.00 -15.53
C ASP A 116 4.49 3.18 -16.73
N ALA A 117 4.51 2.25 -17.68
CA ALA A 117 3.62 2.28 -18.83
C ALA A 117 2.14 2.20 -18.44
N ALA A 118 1.78 1.34 -17.49
CA ALA A 118 0.41 1.15 -17.03
C ALA A 118 -0.13 2.32 -16.20
N LEU A 119 0.76 3.14 -15.63
CA LEU A 119 0.39 4.32 -14.85
C LEU A 119 -0.07 5.50 -15.74
N LEU A 120 0.36 5.58 -16.99
CA LEU A 120 0.06 6.70 -17.88
C LEU A 120 -1.45 6.99 -18.03
N PRO A 121 -2.33 6.00 -18.24
CA PRO A 121 -3.77 6.25 -18.27
C PRO A 121 -4.34 6.77 -16.95
N VAL A 122 -3.78 6.33 -15.81
CA VAL A 122 -4.20 6.79 -14.48
C VAL A 122 -3.83 8.26 -14.29
N LEU A 123 -2.59 8.64 -14.66
CA LEU A 123 -2.14 10.02 -14.61
C LEU A 123 -2.99 10.93 -15.51
N ALA A 124 -3.35 10.45 -16.70
CA ALA A 124 -4.20 11.19 -17.64
C ALA A 124 -5.66 11.34 -17.15
N ALA A 125 -6.11 10.49 -16.25
CA ALA A 125 -7.45 10.53 -15.68
C ALA A 125 -7.56 11.40 -14.41
N LEU A 126 -6.44 11.90 -13.87
CA LEU A 126 -6.46 12.77 -12.69
C LEU A 126 -7.18 14.08 -12.99
N ARG A 127 -8.06 14.48 -12.07
CA ARG A 127 -8.74 15.78 -12.09
C ARG A 127 -7.80 16.88 -11.53
N PRO A 128 -8.06 18.15 -11.78
CA PRO A 128 -7.17 19.26 -11.37
C PRO A 128 -6.84 19.31 -9.88
N ASP A 129 -7.80 18.90 -9.03
CA ASP A 129 -7.62 18.88 -7.57
C ASP A 129 -7.26 17.51 -6.99
N ASP A 130 -7.12 16.48 -7.81
CA ASP A 130 -6.68 15.17 -7.35
C ASP A 130 -5.19 15.21 -6.96
N LEU A 131 -4.82 14.50 -5.90
CA LEU A 131 -3.45 14.29 -5.47
C LEU A 131 -3.14 12.80 -5.54
N MET A 132 -2.21 12.42 -6.40
CA MET A 132 -1.62 11.09 -6.43
C MET A 132 -0.27 11.11 -5.73
N ILE A 133 -0.03 10.14 -4.85
CA ILE A 133 1.26 9.91 -4.20
C ILE A 133 1.71 8.49 -4.50
N LEU A 134 2.90 8.36 -5.07
CA LEU A 134 3.59 7.08 -5.28
C LEU A 134 4.73 6.98 -4.29
N THR A 135 4.73 5.93 -3.48
CA THR A 135 5.75 5.68 -2.47
C THR A 135 5.90 4.18 -2.22
N ALA A 136 6.78 3.79 -1.31
CA ALA A 136 6.89 2.42 -0.83
C ALA A 136 6.95 2.40 0.69
N ASP A 137 6.62 1.26 1.30
CA ASP A 137 6.65 1.03 2.74
C ASP A 137 8.05 0.62 3.24
N HIS A 138 8.89 0.06 2.37
CA HIS A 138 10.29 -0.31 2.62
C HIS A 138 11.05 -0.49 1.30
N GLY A 139 12.37 -0.65 1.39
CA GLY A 139 13.21 -1.10 0.29
C GLY A 139 13.21 -2.62 0.16
N ASN A 140 13.41 -3.12 -1.03
CA ASN A 140 13.73 -4.52 -1.29
C ASN A 140 14.60 -4.62 -2.55
N ASP A 141 15.90 -4.37 -2.39
CA ASP A 141 16.87 -4.42 -3.48
C ASP A 141 17.06 -5.87 -3.96
N PRO A 142 16.65 -6.22 -5.18
CA PRO A 142 16.77 -7.57 -5.69
C PRO A 142 18.23 -7.98 -5.98
N SER A 143 19.18 -7.05 -5.95
CA SER A 143 20.61 -7.33 -6.09
C SER A 143 21.31 -7.62 -4.77
N TRP A 144 20.65 -7.36 -3.64
CA TRP A 144 21.22 -7.56 -2.31
C TRP A 144 21.31 -9.05 -1.94
N HIS A 145 22.24 -9.39 -1.06
CA HIS A 145 22.37 -10.75 -0.53
C HIS A 145 21.23 -11.09 0.46
N GLY A 146 20.91 -12.38 0.60
CA GLY A 146 19.81 -12.82 1.47
C GLY A 146 18.43 -12.61 0.84
N THR A 147 17.39 -12.78 1.63
CA THR A 147 15.98 -12.71 1.18
C THR A 147 15.14 -11.69 1.94
N ASP A 148 15.76 -10.96 2.88
CA ASP A 148 15.08 -9.96 3.68
C ASP A 148 14.94 -8.62 2.93
N HIS A 149 14.08 -7.76 3.44
CA HIS A 149 13.96 -6.37 2.97
C HIS A 149 15.27 -5.62 3.17
N THR A 150 15.48 -4.62 2.37
CA THR A 150 16.67 -3.77 2.43
C THR A 150 16.32 -2.37 2.95
N ARG A 151 17.32 -1.63 3.43
CA ARG A 151 17.12 -0.41 4.20
C ARG A 151 17.50 0.83 3.39
N GLU A 152 16.80 1.05 2.30
CA GLU A 152 16.94 2.26 1.50
C GLU A 152 15.91 3.32 1.89
N ARG A 153 16.17 4.54 1.46
CA ARG A 153 15.14 5.56 1.36
C ARG A 153 14.22 5.20 0.19
N VAL A 154 12.92 5.34 0.41
CA VAL A 154 11.92 5.13 -0.64
C VAL A 154 11.55 6.46 -1.30
N PRO A 155 11.14 6.47 -2.57
CA PRO A 155 10.70 7.68 -3.25
C PRO A 155 9.36 8.17 -2.69
N VAL A 156 9.13 9.48 -2.80
CA VAL A 156 7.81 10.09 -2.67
C VAL A 156 7.60 10.97 -3.90
N LEU A 157 6.81 10.48 -4.84
CA LEU A 157 6.50 11.17 -6.09
C LEU A 157 5.04 11.62 -6.05
N CYS A 158 4.78 12.88 -6.38
CA CYS A 158 3.43 13.44 -6.41
C CYS A 158 3.05 13.87 -7.83
N ALA A 159 1.78 13.63 -8.18
CA ALA A 159 1.19 14.08 -9.44
C ALA A 159 -0.23 14.63 -9.19
N GLY A 160 -0.77 15.36 -10.15
CA GLY A 160 -2.04 16.07 -10.04
C GLY A 160 -1.84 17.43 -9.38
N LYS A 161 -2.46 17.69 -8.23
CA LYS A 161 -2.34 18.97 -7.54
C LYS A 161 -0.89 19.31 -7.22
N PRO A 162 -0.37 20.48 -7.60
CA PRO A 162 1.01 20.87 -7.36
C PRO A 162 1.35 20.93 -5.87
N MET A 163 2.40 20.21 -5.46
CA MET A 163 2.84 20.13 -4.05
C MET A 163 4.19 20.83 -3.78
N GLY A 164 4.91 21.21 -4.83
CA GLY A 164 6.28 21.71 -4.68
C GLY A 164 7.28 20.63 -4.25
N HIS A 165 8.47 21.05 -3.81
CA HIS A 165 9.51 20.13 -3.34
C HIS A 165 9.24 19.71 -1.89
N ILE A 166 9.04 18.40 -1.67
CA ILE A 166 8.72 17.87 -0.33
C ILE A 166 9.99 17.64 0.52
N GLY A 167 11.12 17.31 -0.10
CA GLY A 167 12.36 16.99 0.60
C GLY A 167 12.35 15.63 1.28
N HIS A 168 13.10 15.50 2.38
CA HIS A 168 13.15 14.28 3.18
C HIS A 168 12.09 14.34 4.28
N ILE A 169 11.22 13.36 4.32
CA ILE A 169 10.13 13.23 5.28
C ILE A 169 10.11 11.85 5.93
N GLY A 170 9.44 11.74 7.07
CA GLY A 170 9.17 10.44 7.69
C GLY A 170 7.94 9.77 7.08
N PHE A 171 7.80 8.45 7.25
CA PHE A 171 6.64 7.70 6.75
C PHE A 171 5.30 8.26 7.25
N ALA A 172 5.23 8.70 8.51
CA ALA A 172 4.03 9.28 9.08
C ALA A 172 3.62 10.61 8.43
N ASP A 173 4.54 11.32 7.78
CA ASP A 173 4.24 12.60 7.12
C ASP A 173 3.42 12.40 5.86
N VAL A 174 3.52 11.24 5.19
CA VAL A 174 2.64 10.90 4.06
C VAL A 174 1.17 10.94 4.48
N ALA A 175 0.85 10.39 5.65
CA ALA A 175 -0.51 10.45 6.20
C ALA A 175 -0.97 11.89 6.46
N ARG A 176 -0.06 12.77 6.95
CA ARG A 176 -0.36 14.19 7.17
C ARG A 176 -0.61 14.94 5.86
N ILE A 177 0.19 14.64 4.83
CA ILE A 177 0.00 15.23 3.49
C ILE A 177 -1.38 14.89 2.96
N ILE A 178 -1.77 13.62 3.03
CA ILE A 178 -3.10 13.16 2.58
C ILE A 178 -4.22 13.80 3.39
N ALA A 179 -4.12 13.78 4.72
CA ALA A 179 -5.11 14.39 5.60
C ALA A 179 -5.28 15.88 5.32
N ASN A 180 -4.18 16.62 5.17
CA ASN A 180 -4.22 18.05 4.85
C ASN A 180 -4.85 18.31 3.48
N HIS A 181 -4.55 17.49 2.48
CA HIS A 181 -5.14 17.60 1.14
C HIS A 181 -6.66 17.40 1.18
N LEU A 182 -7.13 16.44 1.95
CA LEU A 182 -8.55 16.13 2.10
C LEU A 182 -9.27 17.04 3.13
N GLY A 183 -8.55 17.97 3.79
CA GLY A 183 -9.12 18.80 4.85
C GLY A 183 -9.49 18.02 6.12
N VAL A 184 -8.91 16.85 6.32
CA VAL A 184 -9.16 15.96 7.46
C VAL A 184 -8.30 16.38 8.65
N PRO A 185 -8.88 16.56 9.86
CA PRO A 185 -8.10 16.86 11.05
C PRO A 185 -7.11 15.74 11.39
N VAL A 186 -5.84 16.08 11.56
CA VAL A 186 -4.82 15.15 12.04
C VAL A 186 -4.94 15.05 13.56
N PRO A 187 -5.21 13.85 14.13
CA PRO A 187 -5.26 13.70 15.58
C PRO A 187 -3.95 14.12 16.23
N ARG A 188 -4.02 14.87 17.33
CA ARG A 188 -2.82 15.17 18.11
C ARG A 188 -2.21 13.87 18.61
N GLN A 189 -0.96 13.62 18.27
CA GLN A 189 -0.22 12.55 18.92
C GLN A 189 0.01 12.97 20.37
N GLU A 190 -0.63 12.27 21.30
CA GLU A 190 -0.17 12.36 22.69
C GLU A 190 1.27 11.83 22.73
N PRO A 191 2.19 12.54 23.42
CA PRO A 191 3.53 12.01 23.64
C PRO A 191 3.39 10.61 24.21
N SER A 192 4.12 9.63 23.64
CA SER A 192 4.10 8.28 24.16
C SER A 192 4.53 8.35 25.63
N ALA A 193 3.72 7.80 26.53
CA ALA A 193 4.01 7.77 27.95
C ALA A 193 5.28 6.95 28.30
N ASN A 194 5.89 6.33 27.32
CA ASN A 194 7.14 5.59 27.41
C ASN A 194 8.16 6.29 26.49
N GLY A 195 9.02 7.11 27.11
CA GLY A 195 10.18 7.69 26.45
C GLY A 195 11.15 6.58 26.00
N TYR A 196 11.15 6.25 24.73
CA TYR A 196 12.21 5.63 23.95
C TYR A 196 12.26 6.31 22.58
#